data_900afdd03296388e63a8fd14d297ce93
#
_entry.id   900afdd03296388e63a8fd14d297ce93
#
_cell.length_a   1.000
_cell.length_b   1.000
_cell.length_c   1.000
_cell.angle_alpha   90.00
_cell.angle_beta   90.00
_cell.angle_gamma   90.00
#
_symmetry.space_group_name_H-M   'P 1'
#
loop_
_entity.id
_entity.type
_entity.pdbx_description
1 polymer ?
#
loop_
_entity_poly.entity_id
_entity_poly.type
_entity_poly.pdbx_seq_one_letter_code
_entity_poly.pdbx_strand_id
1 'polypeptide(L)'
;MKERLSPNESVLEFERFIVSEYLRYGSVDEILRANRFKNLGVSYPGIYHILKRWGVVRSLGRASLPLTETLEFLVRAIEGKIPIQTLYRRMPPSFQPTLATVHRVYNETKKLFKQEVEIQERKVRRVGTALILTPSWDSREILVARDISPARGDVGKPYGSLSLPMGFSKRGEGEKAILRVLQQEVFTDKLLESPTEFNKKAIELIDGSEPFMFIDIADVRVAVYHLALPRELSSPDSFSSFKLKGFKFVDVEELLQTGEGILLRQGMREIAQGYKEYRASLAEESEPQPFYIDSLFNQRVALLVAEEGV
;
A
#
# COMPACT_ATOMS: atom_id res chain seq x y z
N MET A 1 36.88 21.80 -4.97
CA MET A 1 36.11 23.05 -4.74
C MET A 1 34.65 22.69 -4.95
N LYS A 2 33.82 22.74 -3.93
CA LYS A 2 32.33 22.58 -4.15
C LYS A 2 31.87 23.90 -4.76
N GLU A 3 31.32 23.85 -5.96
CA GLU A 3 30.63 24.97 -6.57
C GLU A 3 29.54 25.46 -5.62
N ARG A 4 29.50 26.76 -5.33
CA ARG A 4 28.41 27.36 -4.56
C ARG A 4 27.20 27.44 -5.47
N LEU A 5 26.17 26.66 -5.15
CA LEU A 5 24.87 26.75 -5.82
C LEU A 5 24.30 28.16 -5.76
N SER A 6 23.59 28.56 -6.78
CA SER A 6 22.82 29.80 -6.76
C SER A 6 21.72 29.73 -5.67
N PRO A 7 21.22 30.85 -5.12
CA PRO A 7 20.15 30.82 -4.13
C PRO A 7 18.92 30.04 -4.57
N ASN A 8 18.54 30.11 -5.84
CA ASN A 8 17.40 29.38 -6.40
C ASN A 8 17.67 27.87 -6.49
N GLU A 9 18.87 27.44 -6.85
CA GLU A 9 19.27 26.03 -6.86
C GLU A 9 19.27 25.46 -5.45
N SER A 10 19.73 26.22 -4.46
CA SER A 10 19.73 25.80 -3.05
C SER A 10 18.30 25.62 -2.49
N VAL A 11 17.35 26.46 -2.91
CA VAL A 11 15.92 26.31 -2.54
C VAL A 11 15.34 25.09 -3.19
N LEU A 12 15.57 24.85 -4.47
CA LEU A 12 15.06 23.69 -5.20
C LEU A 12 15.62 22.37 -4.63
N GLU A 13 16.90 22.33 -4.29
CA GLU A 13 17.51 21.16 -3.65
C GLU A 13 16.91 20.89 -2.26
N PHE A 14 16.66 21.95 -1.48
CA PHE A 14 16.02 21.81 -0.19
C PHE A 14 14.59 21.28 -0.32
N GLU A 15 13.81 21.78 -1.28
CA GLU A 15 12.47 21.28 -1.54
C GLU A 15 12.48 19.82 -2.00
N ARG A 16 13.41 19.48 -2.90
CA ARG A 16 13.60 18.08 -3.35
C ARG A 16 13.94 17.17 -2.17
N PHE A 17 14.78 17.61 -1.25
CA PHE A 17 15.07 16.88 -0.03
C PHE A 17 13.82 16.64 0.81
N ILE A 18 13.01 17.68 1.07
CA ILE A 18 11.76 17.56 1.84
C ILE A 18 10.78 16.59 1.18
N VAL A 19 10.62 16.67 -0.14
CA VAL A 19 9.74 15.77 -0.91
C VAL A 19 10.27 14.34 -0.85
N SER A 20 11.57 14.13 -1.04
CA SER A 20 12.20 12.81 -0.93
C SER A 20 11.97 12.16 0.43
N GLU A 21 12.18 12.92 1.52
CA GLU A 21 11.92 12.43 2.87
C GLU A 21 10.43 12.11 3.08
N TYR A 22 9.52 12.91 2.50
CA TYR A 22 8.10 12.63 2.58
C TYR A 22 7.71 11.34 1.83
N LEU A 23 8.23 11.13 0.64
CA LEU A 23 7.98 9.91 -0.14
C LEU A 23 8.53 8.65 0.57
N ARG A 24 9.66 8.81 1.28
CA ARG A 24 10.27 7.75 2.09
C ARG A 24 9.44 7.39 3.32
N TYR A 25 9.01 8.38 4.09
CA TYR A 25 8.36 8.17 5.39
C TYR A 25 6.83 8.23 5.35
N GLY A 26 6.24 8.87 4.34
CA GLY A 26 4.80 9.04 4.17
C GLY A 26 4.13 9.98 5.19
N SER A 27 4.91 10.67 6.04
CA SER A 27 4.39 11.52 7.11
C SER A 27 5.32 12.69 7.41
N VAL A 28 4.74 13.88 7.64
CA VAL A 28 5.51 15.08 8.07
C VAL A 28 6.10 14.88 9.47
N ASP A 29 5.36 14.22 10.37
CA ASP A 29 5.86 13.90 11.72
C ASP A 29 7.12 13.04 11.66
N GLU A 30 7.16 12.07 10.77
CA GLU A 30 8.33 11.21 10.60
C GLU A 30 9.52 11.96 9.99
N ILE A 31 9.28 12.86 9.05
CA ILE A 31 10.35 13.74 8.54
C ILE A 31 10.99 14.50 9.69
N LEU A 32 10.17 15.15 10.52
CA LEU A 32 10.65 15.93 11.65
C LEU A 32 11.33 15.05 12.69
N ARG A 33 10.81 13.85 12.96
CA ARG A 33 11.41 12.89 13.89
C ARG A 33 12.74 12.35 13.38
N ALA A 34 12.81 11.92 12.13
CA ALA A 34 14.02 11.40 11.50
C ALA A 34 15.14 12.45 11.41
N ASN A 35 14.74 13.72 11.26
CA ASN A 35 15.65 14.84 11.13
C ASN A 35 15.70 15.74 12.38
N ARG A 36 15.29 15.22 13.56
CA ARG A 36 15.20 16.00 14.82
C ARG A 36 16.48 16.70 15.23
N PHE A 37 17.63 16.20 14.83
CA PHE A 37 18.94 16.80 15.11
C PHE A 37 19.38 17.82 14.06
N LYS A 38 18.62 17.93 12.96
CA LYS A 38 18.84 18.91 11.91
C LYS A 38 17.79 19.99 12.08
N ASN A 39 18.22 21.24 12.29
CA ASN A 39 17.29 22.34 12.21
C ASN A 39 16.90 22.51 10.72
N LEU A 40 15.76 21.97 10.34
CA LEU A 40 15.30 22.03 8.95
C LEU A 40 14.94 23.46 8.51
N GLY A 41 14.80 24.41 9.45
CA GLY A 41 14.46 25.80 9.14
C GLY A 41 13.08 25.98 8.47
N VAL A 42 12.21 24.95 8.53
CA VAL A 42 10.90 24.97 7.90
C VAL A 42 9.82 24.50 8.89
N SER A 43 8.69 25.19 8.89
CA SER A 43 7.54 24.88 9.74
C SER A 43 6.67 23.78 9.10
N TYR A 44 5.77 23.17 9.89
CA TYR A 44 4.75 22.24 9.40
C TYR A 44 3.97 22.78 8.18
N PRO A 45 3.37 23.98 8.24
CA PRO A 45 2.73 24.58 7.07
C PRO A 45 3.68 24.73 5.89
N GLY A 46 4.93 25.11 6.14
CA GLY A 46 5.96 25.25 5.10
C GLY A 46 6.21 23.93 4.35
N ILE A 47 6.33 22.80 5.07
CA ILE A 47 6.45 21.48 4.44
C ILE A 47 5.22 21.18 3.57
N TYR A 48 4.01 21.43 4.06
CA TYR A 48 2.79 21.20 3.28
C TYR A 48 2.72 22.08 2.03
N HIS A 49 3.22 23.32 2.08
CA HIS A 49 3.30 24.18 0.89
C HIS A 49 4.28 23.62 -0.16
N ILE A 50 5.43 23.10 0.28
CA ILE A 50 6.39 22.43 -0.61
C ILE A 50 5.72 21.23 -1.28
N LEU A 51 5.13 20.30 -0.51
CA LEU A 51 4.45 19.13 -1.05
C LEU A 51 3.36 19.49 -2.07
N LYS A 52 2.55 20.54 -1.77
CA LYS A 52 1.52 21.03 -2.68
C LYS A 52 2.12 21.57 -3.99
N ARG A 53 3.19 22.35 -3.91
CA ARG A 53 3.87 22.92 -5.09
C ARG A 53 4.42 21.84 -6.01
N TRP A 54 4.91 20.74 -5.43
CA TRP A 54 5.41 19.57 -6.16
C TRP A 54 4.30 18.62 -6.64
N GLY A 55 3.03 18.93 -6.34
CA GLY A 55 1.89 18.07 -6.71
C GLY A 55 1.88 16.73 -6.00
N VAL A 56 2.53 16.62 -4.82
CA VAL A 56 2.58 15.37 -4.06
C VAL A 56 1.23 15.12 -3.40
N VAL A 57 0.64 13.96 -3.68
CA VAL A 57 -0.57 13.51 -3.02
C VAL A 57 -0.22 12.95 -1.64
N ARG A 58 -0.76 13.58 -0.61
CA ARG A 58 -0.42 13.25 0.78
C ARG A 58 -1.02 11.92 1.21
N SER A 59 -0.21 11.14 1.92
CA SER A 59 -0.68 9.95 2.63
C SER A 59 -1.64 10.32 3.75
N LEU A 60 -2.45 9.36 4.16
CA LEU A 60 -3.22 9.47 5.40
C LEU A 60 -2.25 9.56 6.58
N GLY A 61 -2.47 10.51 7.46
CA GLY A 61 -1.71 10.59 8.70
C GLY A 61 -1.89 9.34 9.57
N ARG A 62 -0.95 9.11 10.48
CA ARG A 62 -0.81 7.93 11.34
C ARG A 62 -1.92 7.67 12.36
N ALA A 63 -3.05 8.36 12.34
CA ALA A 63 -4.12 8.16 13.34
C ALA A 63 -4.61 6.68 13.49
N SER A 64 -4.20 5.80 12.57
CA SER A 64 -4.55 4.37 12.59
C SER A 64 -3.41 3.41 12.99
N LEU A 65 -2.17 3.87 13.11
CA LEU A 65 -1.00 2.99 13.32
C LEU A 65 -1.02 2.19 14.64
N PRO A 66 -1.35 2.76 15.82
CA PRO A 66 -1.39 1.98 17.04
C PRO A 66 -2.40 0.83 16.99
N LEU A 67 -3.51 1.03 16.27
CA LEU A 67 -4.53 0.01 16.08
C LEU A 67 -4.03 -1.12 15.16
N THR A 68 -3.30 -0.75 14.12
CA THR A 68 -2.75 -1.66 13.12
C THR A 68 -1.70 -2.61 13.70
N GLU A 69 -0.76 -2.06 14.48
CA GLU A 69 0.27 -2.84 15.18
C GLU A 69 -0.35 -3.76 16.23
N THR A 70 -1.40 -3.29 16.90
CA THR A 70 -2.18 -4.11 17.83
C THR A 70 -2.87 -5.27 17.11
N LEU A 71 -3.45 -5.06 15.93
CA LEU A 71 -4.08 -6.12 15.14
C LEU A 71 -3.08 -7.19 14.71
N GLU A 72 -1.86 -6.82 14.31
CA GLU A 72 -0.81 -7.78 13.98
C GLU A 72 -0.53 -8.75 15.13
N PHE A 73 -0.34 -8.21 16.34
CA PHE A 73 -0.11 -9.03 17.52
C PHE A 73 -1.32 -9.91 17.85
N LEU A 74 -2.53 -9.40 17.63
CA LEU A 74 -3.77 -10.15 17.90
C LEU A 74 -3.98 -11.30 16.92
N VAL A 75 -3.71 -11.09 15.62
CA VAL A 75 -3.74 -12.15 14.62
C VAL A 75 -2.74 -13.25 14.98
N ARG A 76 -1.49 -12.88 15.31
CA ARG A 76 -0.47 -13.85 15.77
C ARG A 76 -0.87 -14.58 17.06
N ALA A 77 -1.57 -13.91 17.97
CA ALA A 77 -2.07 -14.53 19.17
C ALA A 77 -3.15 -15.57 18.89
N ILE A 78 -4.07 -15.25 17.97
CA ILE A 78 -5.11 -16.17 17.51
C ILE A 78 -4.47 -17.37 16.82
N GLU A 79 -3.57 -17.15 15.87
CA GLU A 79 -2.87 -18.20 15.13
C GLU A 79 -2.02 -19.10 16.05
N GLY A 80 -1.34 -18.51 17.02
CA GLY A 80 -0.47 -19.22 17.97
C GLY A 80 -1.17 -19.73 19.22
N LYS A 81 -2.51 -19.56 19.35
CA LYS A 81 -3.29 -19.84 20.56
C LYS A 81 -2.67 -19.21 21.82
N ILE A 82 -2.08 -18.01 21.67
CA ILE A 82 -1.39 -17.32 22.75
C ILE A 82 -2.39 -16.52 23.58
N PRO A 83 -2.45 -16.67 24.91
CA PRO A 83 -3.31 -15.85 25.74
C PRO A 83 -3.00 -14.35 25.61
N ILE A 84 -4.05 -13.51 25.49
CA ILE A 84 -3.91 -12.06 25.27
C ILE A 84 -3.01 -11.40 26.31
N GLN A 85 -3.06 -11.83 27.57
CA GLN A 85 -2.22 -11.28 28.63
C GLN A 85 -0.73 -11.56 28.39
N THR A 86 -0.41 -12.76 27.89
CA THR A 86 0.96 -13.15 27.53
C THR A 86 1.44 -12.35 26.34
N LEU A 87 0.57 -12.16 25.36
CA LEU A 87 0.83 -11.33 24.18
C LEU A 87 1.10 -9.89 24.58
N TYR A 88 0.21 -9.30 25.41
CA TYR A 88 0.36 -7.93 25.89
C TYR A 88 1.70 -7.68 26.58
N ARG A 89 2.17 -8.62 27.40
CA ARG A 89 3.48 -8.53 28.06
C ARG A 89 4.66 -8.58 27.07
N ARG A 90 4.47 -9.15 25.89
CA ARG A 90 5.49 -9.26 24.83
C ARG A 90 5.43 -8.10 23.83
N MET A 91 4.42 -7.25 23.92
CA MET A 91 4.34 -6.06 23.06
C MET A 91 5.49 -5.11 23.37
N PRO A 92 6.17 -4.56 22.33
CA PRO A 92 7.15 -3.51 22.54
C PRO A 92 6.55 -2.31 23.29
N PRO A 93 7.25 -1.73 24.28
CA PRO A 93 6.73 -0.59 25.05
C PRO A 93 6.28 0.60 24.20
N SER A 94 6.88 0.75 23.02
CA SER A 94 6.51 1.81 22.04
C SER A 94 5.12 1.64 21.42
N PHE A 95 4.53 0.44 21.51
CA PHE A 95 3.21 0.13 20.93
C PHE A 95 2.19 -0.24 21.98
N GLN A 96 2.54 -0.29 23.27
CA GLN A 96 1.62 -0.76 24.30
C GLN A 96 0.44 0.22 24.46
N PRO A 97 -0.72 -0.04 23.80
CA PRO A 97 -1.97 0.55 24.23
C PRO A 97 -2.34 -0.02 25.60
N THR A 98 -3.31 0.54 26.27
CA THR A 98 -3.78 -0.05 27.53
C THR A 98 -4.31 -1.47 27.31
N LEU A 99 -4.19 -2.36 28.32
CA LEU A 99 -4.74 -3.73 28.23
C LEU A 99 -6.23 -3.74 27.86
N ALA A 100 -7.00 -2.77 28.37
CA ALA A 100 -8.41 -2.59 28.00
C ALA A 100 -8.58 -2.32 26.50
N THR A 101 -7.71 -1.52 25.90
CA THR A 101 -7.72 -1.26 24.45
C THR A 101 -7.39 -2.53 23.67
N VAL A 102 -6.41 -3.33 24.11
CA VAL A 102 -6.08 -4.61 23.49
C VAL A 102 -7.25 -5.56 23.52
N HIS A 103 -7.91 -5.73 24.68
CA HIS A 103 -9.12 -6.56 24.80
C HIS A 103 -10.26 -6.07 23.92
N ARG A 104 -10.49 -4.74 23.85
CA ARG A 104 -11.53 -4.17 22.99
C ARG A 104 -11.25 -4.50 21.52
N VAL A 105 -10.03 -4.24 21.05
CA VAL A 105 -9.64 -4.51 19.66
C VAL A 105 -9.70 -5.99 19.35
N TYR A 106 -9.27 -6.86 20.26
CA TYR A 106 -9.38 -8.31 20.12
C TYR A 106 -10.84 -8.76 19.97
N ASN A 107 -11.73 -8.29 20.84
CA ASN A 107 -13.13 -8.62 20.77
C ASN A 107 -13.81 -8.06 19.50
N GLU A 108 -13.44 -6.88 19.06
CA GLU A 108 -13.92 -6.31 17.81
C GLU A 108 -13.39 -7.09 16.60
N THR A 109 -12.13 -7.54 16.64
CA THR A 109 -11.56 -8.39 15.59
C THR A 109 -12.27 -9.73 15.54
N LYS A 110 -12.50 -10.37 16.69
CA LYS A 110 -13.30 -11.61 16.78
C LYS A 110 -14.70 -11.42 16.20
N LYS A 111 -15.38 -10.30 16.50
CA LYS A 111 -16.71 -10.01 15.94
C LYS A 111 -16.67 -9.85 14.43
N LEU A 112 -15.59 -9.24 13.88
CA LEU A 112 -15.41 -9.09 12.45
C LEU A 112 -15.31 -10.44 11.73
N PHE A 113 -14.62 -11.41 12.33
CA PHE A 113 -14.40 -12.72 11.73
C PHE A 113 -15.46 -13.77 12.07
N LYS A 114 -16.23 -13.60 13.16
CA LYS A 114 -17.35 -14.51 13.52
C LYS A 114 -18.62 -14.33 12.71
N GLN A 115 -18.84 -13.18 12.14
CA GLN A 115 -20.01 -12.94 11.30
C GLN A 115 -19.73 -13.57 9.93
N GLU A 116 -20.54 -14.58 9.57
CA GLU A 116 -20.55 -15.21 8.27
C GLU A 116 -20.37 -14.20 7.15
N VAL A 117 -19.56 -14.55 6.20
CA VAL A 117 -18.91 -13.69 5.23
C VAL A 117 -19.91 -13.15 4.19
N GLU A 118 -20.82 -12.32 4.61
CA GLU A 118 -21.30 -11.28 3.72
C GLU A 118 -20.35 -10.11 3.85
N ILE A 119 -19.73 -9.70 2.74
CA ILE A 119 -18.88 -8.52 2.64
C ILE A 119 -19.76 -7.30 2.97
N GLN A 120 -19.98 -7.04 4.24
CA GLN A 120 -20.74 -5.89 4.69
C GLN A 120 -19.77 -4.73 4.88
N GLU A 121 -20.12 -3.55 4.37
CA GLU A 121 -19.32 -2.31 4.56
C GLU A 121 -18.96 -2.04 6.03
N ARG A 122 -19.74 -2.57 6.98
CA ARG A 122 -19.50 -2.43 8.42
C ARG A 122 -18.21 -3.10 8.91
N LYS A 123 -17.66 -4.08 8.18
CA LYS A 123 -16.42 -4.78 8.54
C LYS A 123 -15.18 -4.02 8.08
N VAL A 124 -15.32 -3.20 7.05
CA VAL A 124 -14.22 -2.47 6.45
C VAL A 124 -13.97 -1.19 7.24
N ARG A 125 -12.81 -1.12 7.89
CA ARG A 125 -12.37 0.07 8.64
C ARG A 125 -11.44 0.95 7.82
N ARG A 126 -10.62 0.32 7.00
CA ARG A 126 -9.59 0.98 6.18
C ARG A 126 -9.85 0.68 4.71
N VAL A 127 -9.37 1.54 3.87
CA VAL A 127 -9.37 1.31 2.43
C VAL A 127 -7.96 1.43 1.87
N GLY A 128 -7.71 0.69 0.80
CA GLY A 128 -6.45 0.67 0.09
C GLY A 128 -6.66 0.74 -1.41
N THR A 129 -5.58 0.99 -2.11
CA THR A 129 -5.50 0.99 -3.57
C THR A 129 -4.36 0.10 -3.99
N ALA A 130 -4.58 -0.81 -4.91
CA ALA A 130 -3.56 -1.61 -5.56
C ALA A 130 -3.60 -1.39 -7.06
N LEU A 131 -2.44 -1.45 -7.70
CA LEU A 131 -2.31 -1.24 -9.14
C LEU A 131 -1.78 -2.49 -9.80
N ILE A 132 -2.51 -2.98 -10.79
CA ILE A 132 -2.00 -3.84 -11.84
C ILE A 132 -1.46 -2.92 -12.93
N LEU A 133 -0.15 -2.87 -13.07
CA LEU A 133 0.54 -2.10 -14.10
C LEU A 133 1.06 -3.07 -15.15
N THR A 134 0.64 -2.90 -16.39
CA THR A 134 1.09 -3.73 -17.52
C THR A 134 1.84 -2.87 -18.52
N PRO A 135 2.79 -3.41 -19.28
CA PRO A 135 3.29 -2.71 -20.45
C PRO A 135 2.19 -2.63 -21.51
N SER A 136 2.15 -1.54 -22.28
CA SER A 136 1.09 -1.32 -23.30
C SER A 136 1.07 -2.37 -24.42
N TRP A 137 2.16 -3.13 -24.59
CA TRP A 137 2.28 -4.16 -25.64
C TRP A 137 1.93 -5.58 -25.17
N ASP A 138 1.88 -5.83 -23.87
CA ASP A 138 1.50 -7.15 -23.34
C ASP A 138 0.77 -7.04 -22.00
N SER A 139 -0.54 -7.24 -22.05
CA SER A 139 -1.38 -7.21 -20.85
C SER A 139 -1.29 -8.49 -20.00
N ARG A 140 -0.49 -9.50 -20.40
CA ARG A 140 -0.27 -10.70 -19.58
C ARG A 140 0.79 -10.46 -18.51
N GLU A 141 1.69 -9.51 -18.75
CA GLU A 141 2.77 -9.18 -17.82
C GLU A 141 2.32 -8.10 -16.85
N ILE A 142 2.53 -8.32 -15.56
CA ILE A 142 2.22 -7.36 -14.51
C ILE A 142 3.48 -6.93 -13.77
N LEU A 143 3.55 -5.64 -13.40
CA LEU A 143 4.67 -5.10 -12.64
C LEU A 143 4.60 -5.54 -11.19
N VAL A 144 5.66 -6.18 -10.73
CA VAL A 144 5.84 -6.58 -9.33
C VAL A 144 7.20 -6.11 -8.81
N ALA A 145 7.32 -5.99 -7.49
CA ALA A 145 8.58 -5.67 -6.83
C ALA A 145 8.64 -6.27 -5.42
N ARG A 146 9.84 -6.33 -4.82
CA ARG A 146 10.01 -6.76 -3.43
C ARG A 146 9.75 -5.60 -2.48
N ASP A 147 8.84 -5.77 -1.52
CA ASP A 147 8.56 -4.78 -0.49
C ASP A 147 9.65 -4.84 0.61
N ILE A 148 10.47 -3.80 0.66
CA ILE A 148 11.55 -3.64 1.63
C ILE A 148 11.18 -2.72 2.80
N SER A 149 9.94 -2.26 2.85
CA SER A 149 9.44 -1.49 3.99
C SER A 149 9.14 -2.42 5.17
N PRO A 150 9.06 -1.92 6.41
CA PRO A 150 8.83 -2.75 7.58
C PRO A 150 7.66 -3.72 7.42
N ALA A 151 7.84 -4.95 7.90
CA ALA A 151 6.80 -5.97 7.89
C ALA A 151 5.53 -5.47 8.60
N ARG A 152 4.37 -5.91 8.09
CA ARG A 152 3.05 -5.59 8.65
C ARG A 152 2.17 -6.84 8.63
N GLY A 153 2.19 -7.58 9.72
CA GLY A 153 1.40 -8.81 9.85
C GLY A 153 -0.10 -8.56 9.85
N ASP A 154 -0.55 -7.37 10.32
CA ASP A 154 -1.97 -6.97 10.32
C ASP A 154 -2.63 -6.94 8.93
N VAL A 155 -1.83 -6.88 7.88
CA VAL A 155 -2.29 -6.94 6.48
C VAL A 155 -1.52 -7.99 5.68
N GLY A 156 -0.92 -8.97 6.35
CA GLY A 156 -0.20 -10.06 5.72
C GLY A 156 0.93 -9.60 4.79
N LYS A 157 1.72 -8.62 5.25
CA LYS A 157 2.85 -8.06 4.51
C LYS A 157 4.18 -8.41 5.18
N PRO A 158 4.81 -9.55 4.85
CA PRO A 158 6.17 -9.86 5.31
C PRO A 158 7.21 -8.95 4.65
N TYR A 159 8.32 -8.70 5.34
CA TYR A 159 9.46 -8.02 4.76
C TYR A 159 10.05 -8.84 3.59
N GLY A 160 10.38 -8.17 2.49
CA GLY A 160 10.94 -8.81 1.30
C GLY A 160 9.94 -9.61 0.47
N SER A 161 8.65 -9.59 0.81
CA SER A 161 7.61 -10.23 0.00
C SER A 161 7.47 -9.58 -1.37
N LEU A 162 7.16 -10.39 -2.37
CA LEU A 162 6.78 -9.89 -3.68
C LEU A 162 5.41 -9.22 -3.57
N SER A 163 5.28 -8.03 -4.12
CA SER A 163 4.11 -7.16 -3.98
C SER A 163 3.79 -6.44 -5.29
N LEU A 164 2.52 -6.15 -5.48
CA LEU A 164 2.08 -5.10 -6.39
C LEU A 164 2.32 -3.73 -5.75
N PRO A 165 2.44 -2.65 -6.53
CA PRO A 165 2.35 -1.28 -6.00
C PRO A 165 1.01 -1.07 -5.32
N MET A 166 1.01 -0.76 -4.02
CA MET A 166 -0.22 -0.56 -3.27
C MET A 166 -0.03 0.29 -2.02
N GLY A 167 -1.10 0.98 -1.61
CA GLY A 167 -1.07 1.84 -0.43
C GLY A 167 -2.44 2.07 0.18
N PHE A 168 -2.48 2.64 1.38
CA PHE A 168 -3.74 3.06 1.99
C PHE A 168 -4.31 4.28 1.28
N SER A 169 -5.64 4.34 1.23
CA SER A 169 -6.41 5.43 0.62
C SER A 169 -7.54 5.90 1.53
N LYS A 170 -8.18 7.00 1.16
CA LYS A 170 -9.44 7.46 1.77
C LYS A 170 -10.62 6.90 0.98
N ARG A 171 -11.75 6.72 1.65
CA ARG A 171 -12.99 6.39 0.97
C ARG A 171 -13.31 7.48 -0.07
N GLY A 172 -13.63 7.07 -1.30
CA GLY A 172 -13.97 7.98 -2.38
C GLY A 172 -12.80 8.82 -2.93
N GLU A 173 -11.54 8.43 -2.65
CA GLU A 173 -10.38 9.19 -3.11
C GLU A 173 -10.05 8.94 -4.61
N GLY A 174 -10.44 7.77 -5.15
CA GLY A 174 -10.34 7.45 -6.59
C GLY A 174 -8.96 7.72 -7.19
N GLU A 175 -8.92 8.49 -8.26
CA GLU A 175 -7.70 8.84 -9.00
C GLU A 175 -6.57 9.40 -8.13
N LYS A 176 -6.89 10.18 -7.09
CA LYS A 176 -5.86 10.70 -6.16
C LYS A 176 -5.13 9.60 -5.42
N ALA A 177 -5.83 8.50 -5.10
CA ALA A 177 -5.19 7.35 -4.48
C ALA A 177 -4.27 6.62 -5.45
N ILE A 178 -4.68 6.48 -6.73
CA ILE A 178 -3.86 5.92 -7.80
C ILE A 178 -2.60 6.77 -7.97
N LEU A 179 -2.76 8.08 -8.14
CA LEU A 179 -1.64 9.02 -8.30
C LEU A 179 -0.65 8.91 -7.13
N ARG A 180 -1.14 8.83 -5.89
CA ARG A 180 -0.29 8.65 -4.73
C ARG A 180 0.52 7.35 -4.79
N VAL A 181 -0.09 6.23 -5.19
CA VAL A 181 0.61 4.96 -5.34
C VAL A 181 1.68 5.07 -6.43
N LEU A 182 1.38 5.66 -7.59
CA LEU A 182 2.36 5.91 -8.65
C LEU A 182 3.53 6.75 -8.15
N GLN A 183 3.28 7.82 -7.40
CA GLN A 183 4.31 8.72 -6.86
C GLN A 183 5.23 8.04 -5.82
N GLN A 184 4.65 7.23 -4.93
CA GLN A 184 5.37 6.68 -3.76
C GLN A 184 5.94 5.29 -3.98
N GLU A 185 5.30 4.51 -4.85
CA GLU A 185 5.60 3.08 -4.99
C GLU A 185 6.19 2.72 -6.37
N VAL A 186 6.15 3.63 -7.37
CA VAL A 186 6.53 3.26 -8.75
C VAL A 186 7.49 4.25 -9.40
N PHE A 187 7.22 5.55 -9.32
CA PHE A 187 7.92 6.58 -10.09
C PHE A 187 8.51 7.69 -9.21
N THR A 188 9.06 7.32 -8.06
CA THR A 188 9.57 8.29 -7.08
C THR A 188 10.63 9.22 -7.68
N ASP A 189 11.61 8.69 -8.42
CA ASP A 189 12.69 9.49 -9.01
C ASP A 189 12.17 10.40 -10.13
N LYS A 190 11.25 9.93 -10.97
CA LYS A 190 10.63 10.76 -12.00
C LYS A 190 9.88 11.96 -11.41
N LEU A 191 9.18 11.76 -10.30
CA LEU A 191 8.56 12.86 -9.57
C LEU A 191 9.61 13.84 -9.02
N LEU A 192 10.73 13.34 -8.48
CA LEU A 192 11.81 14.17 -7.93
C LEU A 192 12.60 14.92 -9.00
N GLU A 193 12.70 14.38 -10.21
CA GLU A 193 13.39 15.00 -11.34
C GLU A 193 12.54 16.06 -12.03
N SER A 194 11.30 15.75 -12.36
CA SER A 194 10.40 16.57 -13.16
C SER A 194 8.93 16.53 -12.66
N PRO A 195 8.63 17.13 -11.50
CA PRO A 195 7.33 16.97 -10.85
C PRO A 195 6.14 17.41 -11.70
N THR A 196 6.26 18.51 -12.45
CA THR A 196 5.18 19.03 -13.28
C THR A 196 4.88 18.12 -14.47
N GLU A 197 5.93 17.68 -15.16
CA GLU A 197 5.80 16.80 -16.32
C GLU A 197 5.28 15.42 -15.91
N PHE A 198 5.86 14.86 -14.84
CA PHE A 198 5.42 13.57 -14.31
C PHE A 198 3.95 13.60 -13.90
N ASN A 199 3.53 14.59 -13.09
CA ASN A 199 2.15 14.67 -12.64
C ASN A 199 1.16 14.83 -13.80
N LYS A 200 1.51 15.60 -14.83
CA LYS A 200 0.68 15.73 -16.02
C LYS A 200 0.48 14.38 -16.72
N LYS A 201 1.56 13.66 -17.02
CA LYS A 201 1.49 12.32 -17.65
C LYS A 201 0.77 11.30 -16.78
N ALA A 202 0.99 11.33 -15.46
CA ALA A 202 0.32 10.43 -14.54
C ALA A 202 -1.19 10.69 -14.48
N ILE A 203 -1.62 11.96 -14.49
CA ILE A 203 -3.05 12.32 -14.54
C ILE A 203 -3.67 11.83 -15.83
N GLU A 204 -3.02 12.05 -16.97
CA GLU A 204 -3.50 11.54 -18.28
C GLU A 204 -3.62 10.01 -18.30
N LEU A 205 -2.70 9.30 -17.61
CA LEU A 205 -2.72 7.83 -17.52
C LEU A 205 -3.87 7.31 -16.67
N ILE A 206 -4.26 8.01 -15.62
CA ILE A 206 -5.28 7.56 -14.65
C ILE A 206 -6.68 8.10 -14.93
N ASP A 207 -6.84 9.02 -15.87
CA ASP A 207 -8.11 9.65 -16.19
C ASP A 207 -9.18 8.60 -16.54
N GLY A 208 -10.31 8.67 -15.87
CA GLY A 208 -11.42 7.74 -16.06
C GLY A 208 -11.16 6.30 -15.57
N SER A 209 -10.10 6.06 -14.78
CA SER A 209 -9.81 4.71 -14.26
C SER A 209 -10.81 4.29 -13.20
N GLU A 210 -11.45 3.14 -13.40
CA GLU A 210 -12.36 2.50 -12.46
C GLU A 210 -11.76 1.20 -11.91
N PRO A 211 -12.07 0.83 -10.66
CA PRO A 211 -11.59 -0.42 -10.12
C PRO A 211 -12.30 -1.60 -10.79
N PHE A 212 -11.57 -2.62 -11.21
CA PHE A 212 -12.15 -3.83 -11.76
C PHE A 212 -12.50 -4.87 -10.70
N MET A 213 -11.91 -4.77 -9.49
CA MET A 213 -12.23 -5.63 -8.37
C MET A 213 -11.97 -4.95 -7.03
N PHE A 214 -12.59 -5.51 -5.98
CA PHE A 214 -12.32 -5.19 -4.58
C PHE A 214 -11.91 -6.45 -3.84
N ILE A 215 -10.87 -6.37 -3.02
CA ILE A 215 -10.44 -7.48 -2.17
C ILE A 215 -10.36 -7.03 -0.72
N ASP A 216 -10.91 -7.80 0.19
CA ASP A 216 -10.81 -7.56 1.62
C ASP A 216 -9.62 -8.36 2.20
N ILE A 217 -8.64 -7.63 2.75
CA ILE A 217 -7.46 -8.19 3.42
C ILE A 217 -7.45 -7.65 4.84
N ALA A 218 -7.72 -8.52 5.82
CA ALA A 218 -8.04 -8.14 7.20
C ALA A 218 -9.21 -7.15 7.22
N ASP A 219 -9.03 -5.96 7.79
CA ASP A 219 -10.03 -4.89 7.84
C ASP A 219 -9.85 -3.84 6.72
N VAL A 220 -9.04 -4.14 5.70
CA VAL A 220 -8.75 -3.24 4.58
C VAL A 220 -9.46 -3.71 3.33
N ARG A 221 -10.37 -2.91 2.78
CA ARG A 221 -10.88 -3.09 1.42
C ARG A 221 -9.94 -2.42 0.44
N VAL A 222 -9.36 -3.19 -0.44
CA VAL A 222 -8.44 -2.73 -1.48
C VAL A 222 -9.18 -2.66 -2.81
N ALA A 223 -9.29 -1.47 -3.37
CA ALA A 223 -9.72 -1.25 -4.75
C ALA A 223 -8.54 -1.52 -5.68
N VAL A 224 -8.73 -2.37 -6.67
CA VAL A 224 -7.68 -2.78 -7.62
C VAL A 224 -7.98 -2.17 -8.98
N TYR A 225 -7.00 -1.45 -9.50
CA TYR A 225 -7.07 -0.76 -10.79
C TYR A 225 -6.08 -1.37 -11.77
N HIS A 226 -6.42 -1.34 -13.05
CA HIS A 226 -5.52 -1.71 -14.13
C HIS A 226 -5.10 -0.46 -14.91
N LEU A 227 -3.79 -0.31 -15.14
CA LEU A 227 -3.23 0.76 -15.97
C LEU A 227 -2.22 0.16 -16.95
N ALA A 228 -2.41 0.43 -18.24
CA ALA A 228 -1.45 0.07 -19.28
C ALA A 228 -0.40 1.18 -19.41
N LEU A 229 0.82 0.90 -19.01
CA LEU A 229 1.93 1.86 -19.05
C LEU A 229 2.39 2.08 -20.49
N PRO A 230 2.50 3.33 -20.94
CA PRO A 230 3.09 3.64 -22.24
C PRO A 230 4.57 3.21 -22.27
N ARG A 231 5.11 3.01 -23.46
CA ARG A 231 6.45 2.41 -23.66
C ARG A 231 7.55 3.14 -22.89
N GLU A 232 7.50 4.47 -22.85
CA GLU A 232 8.45 5.32 -22.13
C GLU A 232 8.42 5.17 -20.60
N LEU A 233 7.32 4.68 -20.03
CA LEU A 233 7.17 4.41 -18.60
C LEU A 233 7.34 2.92 -18.26
N SER A 234 7.47 2.05 -19.25
CA SER A 234 7.60 0.59 -19.06
C SER A 234 9.06 0.10 -19.04
N SER A 235 10.03 0.99 -19.19
CA SER A 235 11.46 0.62 -19.06
C SER A 235 11.80 0.31 -17.60
N PRO A 236 12.62 -0.72 -17.31
CA PRO A 236 13.08 -1.02 -15.95
C PRO A 236 13.68 0.17 -15.21
N ASP A 237 14.41 1.04 -15.92
CA ASP A 237 15.04 2.26 -15.38
C ASP A 237 14.02 3.37 -15.05
N SER A 238 12.75 3.20 -15.45
CA SER A 238 11.67 4.13 -15.12
C SER A 238 11.15 3.95 -13.69
N PHE A 239 11.37 2.77 -13.11
CA PHE A 239 10.78 2.41 -11.81
C PHE A 239 11.72 2.72 -10.66
N SER A 240 11.18 3.39 -9.66
CA SER A 240 11.91 3.70 -8.43
C SER A 240 10.96 3.88 -7.26
N SER A 241 11.40 3.43 -6.09
CA SER A 241 10.66 3.61 -4.83
C SER A 241 11.60 3.50 -3.63
N PHE A 242 11.25 4.16 -2.54
CA PHE A 242 11.92 3.95 -1.25
C PHE A 242 11.44 2.68 -0.53
N LYS A 243 10.34 2.09 -0.98
CA LYS A 243 9.67 0.95 -0.33
C LYS A 243 9.72 -0.32 -1.14
N LEU A 244 9.81 -0.22 -2.46
CA LEU A 244 9.84 -1.34 -3.38
C LEU A 244 11.19 -1.39 -4.10
N LYS A 245 11.72 -2.59 -4.34
CA LYS A 245 12.97 -2.82 -5.09
C LYS A 245 12.86 -4.01 -6.03
N GLY A 246 13.71 -4.01 -7.04
CA GLY A 246 13.77 -5.12 -7.99
C GLY A 246 12.49 -5.25 -8.81
N PHE A 247 12.04 -4.13 -9.37
CA PHE A 247 10.91 -4.09 -10.27
C PHE A 247 11.11 -4.99 -11.46
N LYS A 248 10.10 -5.77 -11.80
CA LYS A 248 10.08 -6.60 -13.00
C LYS A 248 8.65 -6.85 -13.45
N PHE A 249 8.47 -7.02 -14.74
CA PHE A 249 7.25 -7.59 -15.27
C PHE A 249 7.31 -9.12 -15.13
N VAL A 250 6.20 -9.71 -14.74
CA VAL A 250 6.05 -11.15 -14.55
C VAL A 250 4.74 -11.58 -15.21
N ASP A 251 4.75 -12.66 -15.92
CA ASP A 251 3.52 -13.24 -16.49
C ASP A 251 2.57 -13.64 -15.36
N VAL A 252 1.29 -13.31 -15.52
CA VAL A 252 0.24 -13.58 -14.52
C VAL A 252 0.14 -15.09 -14.24
N GLU A 253 0.28 -15.93 -15.25
CA GLU A 253 0.22 -17.39 -15.09
C GLU A 253 1.43 -17.91 -14.29
N GLU A 254 2.63 -17.37 -14.52
CA GLU A 254 3.81 -17.70 -13.73
C GLU A 254 3.60 -17.33 -12.26
N LEU A 255 3.03 -16.15 -12.00
CA LEU A 255 2.74 -15.71 -10.64
C LEU A 255 1.74 -16.63 -9.93
N LEU A 256 0.70 -17.08 -10.63
CA LEU A 256 -0.30 -18.00 -10.10
C LEU A 256 0.28 -19.39 -9.82
N GLN A 257 1.23 -19.86 -10.63
CA GLN A 257 1.91 -21.15 -10.47
C GLN A 257 3.08 -21.10 -9.47
N THR A 258 3.42 -19.91 -8.97
CA THR A 258 4.50 -19.74 -8.00
C THR A 258 4.29 -20.63 -6.78
N GLY A 259 5.23 -21.54 -6.55
CA GLY A 259 5.21 -22.46 -5.40
C GLY A 259 5.49 -21.78 -4.06
N GLU A 260 5.52 -22.57 -2.99
CA GLU A 260 5.74 -22.09 -1.60
C GLU A 260 7.09 -21.39 -1.36
N GLY A 261 8.04 -21.49 -2.30
CA GLY A 261 9.38 -20.89 -2.17
C GLY A 261 9.45 -19.37 -2.36
N ILE A 262 8.43 -18.72 -2.92
CA ILE A 262 8.40 -17.27 -3.12
C ILE A 262 7.43 -16.65 -2.13
N LEU A 263 7.97 -15.77 -1.28
CA LEU A 263 7.18 -15.03 -0.30
C LEU A 263 6.33 -13.98 -1.00
N LEU A 264 5.02 -14.22 -1.07
CA LEU A 264 4.04 -13.29 -1.63
C LEU A 264 3.37 -12.48 -0.52
N ARG A 265 3.07 -11.22 -0.80
CA ARG A 265 2.16 -10.44 0.04
C ARG A 265 0.75 -11.00 -0.06
N GLN A 266 0.02 -10.98 1.06
CA GLN A 266 -1.37 -11.48 1.07
C GLN A 266 -2.25 -10.71 0.08
N GLY A 267 -3.14 -11.44 -0.58
CA GLY A 267 -4.03 -10.94 -1.62
C GLY A 267 -3.42 -10.92 -3.02
N MET A 268 -2.12 -11.15 -3.17
CA MET A 268 -1.48 -11.09 -4.50
C MET A 268 -1.99 -12.15 -5.48
N ARG A 269 -2.16 -13.39 -5.03
CA ARG A 269 -2.67 -14.47 -5.89
C ARG A 269 -4.11 -14.22 -6.31
N GLU A 270 -4.92 -13.79 -5.36
CA GLU A 270 -6.32 -13.47 -5.59
C GLU A 270 -6.47 -12.30 -6.56
N ILE A 271 -5.63 -11.27 -6.42
CA ILE A 271 -5.62 -10.14 -7.36
C ILE A 271 -5.16 -10.59 -8.75
N ALA A 272 -4.13 -11.43 -8.84
CA ALA A 272 -3.66 -11.96 -10.13
C ALA A 272 -4.72 -12.82 -10.81
N GLN A 273 -5.42 -13.68 -10.04
CA GLN A 273 -6.53 -14.49 -10.55
C GLN A 273 -7.68 -13.60 -11.04
N GLY A 274 -8.08 -12.61 -10.23
CA GLY A 274 -9.12 -11.67 -10.62
C GLY A 274 -8.76 -10.84 -11.85
N TYR A 275 -7.48 -10.48 -12.00
CA TYR A 275 -7.01 -9.79 -13.19
C TYR A 275 -7.07 -10.68 -14.44
N LYS A 276 -6.75 -11.96 -14.31
CA LYS A 276 -6.90 -12.93 -15.40
C LYS A 276 -8.36 -13.01 -15.87
N GLU A 277 -9.31 -13.10 -14.94
CA GLU A 277 -10.74 -13.11 -15.22
C GLU A 277 -11.21 -11.80 -15.87
N TYR A 278 -10.79 -10.67 -15.35
CA TYR A 278 -11.05 -9.34 -15.92
C TYR A 278 -10.57 -9.24 -17.39
N ARG A 279 -9.35 -9.70 -17.67
CA ARG A 279 -8.84 -9.72 -19.05
C ARG A 279 -9.67 -10.60 -19.98
N ALA A 280 -10.13 -11.75 -19.49
CA ALA A 280 -10.99 -12.63 -20.27
C ALA A 280 -12.32 -11.95 -20.61
N SER A 281 -12.94 -11.25 -19.65
CA SER A 281 -14.18 -10.52 -19.88
C SER A 281 -14.04 -9.35 -20.88
N LEU A 282 -12.90 -8.66 -20.88
CA LEU A 282 -12.62 -7.64 -21.90
C LEU A 282 -12.53 -8.21 -23.31
N ALA A 283 -12.01 -9.42 -23.45
CA ALA A 283 -11.94 -10.10 -24.76
C ALA A 283 -13.31 -10.56 -25.29
N GLU A 284 -14.28 -10.71 -24.40
CA GLU A 284 -15.68 -11.06 -24.73
C GLU A 284 -16.58 -9.85 -25.00
N GLU A 285 -16.01 -8.63 -25.06
CA GLU A 285 -16.73 -7.35 -25.23
C GLU A 285 -17.83 -7.12 -24.17
N SER A 286 -17.72 -7.78 -23.00
CA SER A 286 -18.62 -7.54 -21.88
C SER A 286 -18.13 -6.36 -21.06
N GLU A 287 -19.03 -5.48 -20.61
CA GLU A 287 -18.67 -4.47 -19.60
C GLU A 287 -18.44 -5.17 -18.26
N PRO A 288 -17.18 -5.33 -17.81
CA PRO A 288 -16.90 -6.01 -16.57
C PRO A 288 -17.39 -5.17 -15.40
N GLN A 289 -18.29 -5.73 -14.59
CA GLN A 289 -18.69 -5.12 -13.33
C GLN A 289 -17.63 -5.45 -12.27
N PRO A 290 -17.28 -4.50 -11.39
CA PRO A 290 -16.37 -4.77 -10.29
C PRO A 290 -16.90 -5.92 -9.42
N PHE A 291 -16.07 -6.90 -9.15
CA PHE A 291 -16.41 -8.03 -8.27
C PHE A 291 -15.68 -7.94 -6.93
N TYR A 292 -16.21 -8.63 -5.92
CA TYR A 292 -15.71 -8.60 -4.55
C TYR A 292 -15.24 -9.97 -4.13
N ILE A 293 -14.06 -10.06 -3.51
CA ILE A 293 -13.53 -11.29 -2.95
C ILE A 293 -12.96 -11.05 -1.54
N ASP A 294 -12.97 -12.11 -0.72
CA ASP A 294 -12.22 -12.18 0.52
C ASP A 294 -10.87 -12.85 0.28
N SER A 295 -9.80 -12.32 0.86
CA SER A 295 -8.50 -12.96 0.79
C SER A 295 -8.48 -14.28 1.57
N LEU A 296 -7.62 -15.22 1.14
CA LEU A 296 -7.37 -16.46 1.89
C LEU A 296 -6.90 -16.18 3.33
N PHE A 297 -6.24 -15.04 3.55
CA PHE A 297 -5.88 -14.59 4.89
C PHE A 297 -7.11 -14.39 5.77
N ASN A 298 -8.15 -13.74 5.29
CA ASN A 298 -9.40 -13.53 6.03
C ASN A 298 -10.13 -14.84 6.28
N GLN A 299 -10.20 -15.72 5.27
CA GLN A 299 -10.82 -17.03 5.40
C GLN A 299 -10.11 -17.89 6.48
N ARG A 300 -8.77 -17.89 6.47
CA ARG A 300 -7.97 -18.61 7.46
C ARG A 300 -8.18 -18.08 8.88
N VAL A 301 -8.20 -16.76 9.07
CA VAL A 301 -8.45 -16.16 10.40
C VAL A 301 -9.86 -16.45 10.88
N ALA A 302 -10.85 -16.44 9.99
CA ALA A 302 -12.22 -16.81 10.33
C ALA A 302 -12.33 -18.26 10.83
N LEU A 303 -11.64 -19.21 10.18
CA LEU A 303 -11.57 -20.61 10.62
C LEU A 303 -10.92 -20.76 12.00
N LEU A 304 -9.78 -20.12 12.23
CA LEU A 304 -9.10 -20.16 13.53
C LEU A 304 -9.97 -19.61 14.67
N VAL A 305 -10.74 -18.56 14.41
CA VAL A 305 -11.66 -18.00 15.39
C VAL A 305 -12.84 -18.93 15.66
N ALA A 306 -13.32 -19.65 14.65
CA ALA A 306 -14.40 -20.62 14.80
C ALA A 306 -13.97 -21.87 15.61
N GLU A 307 -12.71 -22.35 15.39
CA GLU A 307 -12.15 -23.50 16.11
C GLU A 307 -11.95 -23.22 17.62
N GLU A 308 -11.69 -21.97 18.01
CA GLU A 308 -11.55 -21.60 19.41
C GLU A 308 -12.87 -21.62 20.22
N GLY A 309 -14.01 -21.92 19.60
CA GLY A 309 -15.31 -22.09 20.29
C GLY A 309 -15.83 -20.83 20.96
N VAL A 310 -15.52 -19.67 20.43
CA VAL A 310 -15.79 -18.36 21.03
C VAL A 310 -16.94 -17.66 20.34
#